data_1d6bae6bac5076e7595f1d62e8652baf
#
_entry.id   1d6bae6bac5076e7595f1d62e8652baf
#
_cell.length_a   1.000
_cell.length_b   1.000
_cell.length_c   1.000
_cell.angle_alpha   90.00
_cell.angle_beta   90.00
_cell.angle_gamma   90.00
#
_symmetry.space_group_name_H-M   'P 1'
#
loop_
_entity.id
_entity.type
_entity.pdbx_description
1 polymer ?
#
loop_
_entity_poly.entity_id
_entity_poly.type
_entity_poly.pdbx_seq_one_letter_code
_entity_poly.pdbx_strand_id
1 'polypeptide(L)'
;MSNKSELVKIFESAAREAGKLIKEEFGKVTESKVQSKDLGDFVTNTDLETENILLNILKKNFPNSSYLTEESDPFKGNDETIVIDPIDGTSNFIHGIPSIGIVIARVHKEEITDGIIFNPVSDELFFATKDKGAWCNNEKLMVSQNKEIANSLIGATIPHANRGYKNYLKLT
;
A
#
# COMPACT_ATOMS: atom_id res chain seq x y z
N MET A 1 -22.79 -13.08 -3.09
CA MET A 1 -22.04 -13.42 -1.86
C MET A 1 -20.76 -12.59 -1.87
N SER A 2 -20.30 -12.09 -0.73
CA SER A 2 -19.07 -11.27 -0.68
C SER A 2 -17.86 -12.15 -1.06
N ASN A 3 -17.07 -11.69 -2.03
CA ASN A 3 -15.84 -12.37 -2.45
C ASN A 3 -14.66 -12.11 -1.47
N LYS A 4 -14.91 -11.31 -0.42
CA LYS A 4 -13.93 -10.91 0.59
C LYS A 4 -13.93 -11.93 1.74
N SER A 5 -12.73 -12.39 2.14
CA SER A 5 -12.53 -13.12 3.38
C SER A 5 -12.83 -12.21 4.59
N GLU A 6 -13.07 -12.78 5.77
CA GLU A 6 -13.24 -11.98 6.99
C GLU A 6 -12.01 -11.10 7.27
N LEU A 7 -10.82 -11.62 7.01
CA LEU A 7 -9.56 -10.88 7.14
C LEU A 7 -9.52 -9.68 6.20
N VAL A 8 -9.86 -9.87 4.92
CA VAL A 8 -9.91 -8.77 3.93
C VAL A 8 -10.93 -7.71 4.34
N LYS A 9 -12.05 -8.09 4.96
CA LYS A 9 -13.03 -7.12 5.48
C LYS A 9 -12.47 -6.28 6.63
N ILE A 10 -11.67 -6.89 7.51
CA ILE A 10 -11.01 -6.16 8.61
C ILE A 10 -9.97 -5.20 8.04
N PHE A 11 -9.15 -5.65 7.07
CA PHE A 11 -8.18 -4.80 6.40
C PHE A 11 -8.86 -3.63 5.68
N GLU A 12 -9.94 -3.89 4.93
CA GLU A 12 -10.75 -2.85 4.29
C GLU A 12 -11.27 -1.83 5.28
N SER A 13 -11.83 -2.29 6.42
CA SER A 13 -12.36 -1.41 7.46
C SER A 13 -11.27 -0.51 8.04
N ALA A 14 -10.09 -1.07 8.31
CA ALA A 14 -8.94 -0.32 8.81
C ALA A 14 -8.45 0.71 7.78
N ALA A 15 -8.28 0.28 6.53
CA ALA A 15 -7.82 1.16 5.46
C ALA A 15 -8.81 2.29 5.14
N ARG A 16 -10.13 2.01 5.16
CA ARG A 16 -11.14 3.06 4.96
C ARG A 16 -11.17 4.08 6.10
N GLU A 17 -10.97 3.64 7.34
CA GLU A 17 -10.90 4.56 8.47
C GLU A 17 -9.67 5.47 8.38
N ALA A 18 -8.49 4.88 8.16
CA ALA A 18 -7.25 5.62 7.99
C ALA A 18 -7.27 6.52 6.73
N GLY A 19 -7.88 6.04 5.65
CA GLY A 19 -8.01 6.76 4.39
C GLY A 19 -8.82 8.07 4.47
N LYS A 20 -9.64 8.25 5.51
CA LYS A 20 -10.32 9.53 5.75
C LYS A 20 -9.32 10.66 5.98
N LEU A 21 -8.29 10.41 6.78
CA LEU A 21 -7.22 11.37 7.04
C LEU A 21 -6.43 11.71 5.76
N ILE A 22 -6.05 10.68 5.00
CA ILE A 22 -5.35 10.88 3.73
C ILE A 22 -6.17 11.74 2.78
N LYS A 23 -7.48 11.44 2.65
CA LYS A 23 -8.38 12.19 1.77
C LYS A 23 -8.56 13.65 2.23
N GLU A 24 -8.59 13.88 3.54
CA GLU A 24 -8.68 15.22 4.12
C GLU A 24 -7.41 16.04 3.85
N GLU A 25 -6.23 15.44 3.99
CA GLU A 25 -4.94 16.12 3.84
C GLU A 25 -4.44 16.15 2.39
N PHE A 26 -5.04 15.40 1.47
CA PHE A 26 -4.63 15.32 0.07
C PHE A 26 -4.63 16.69 -0.61
N GLY A 27 -3.51 17.06 -1.22
CA GLY A 27 -3.32 18.35 -1.87
C GLY A 27 -3.13 19.55 -0.92
N LYS A 28 -3.02 19.31 0.41
CA LYS A 28 -2.84 20.35 1.43
C LYS A 28 -1.46 20.28 2.11
N VAL A 29 -0.59 19.40 1.65
CA VAL A 29 0.74 19.24 2.24
C VAL A 29 1.59 20.47 1.95
N THR A 30 2.18 21.05 2.99
CA THR A 30 3.13 22.17 2.89
C THR A 30 4.54 21.67 3.16
N GLU A 31 5.54 22.34 2.63
CA GLU A 31 6.96 21.98 2.84
C GLU A 31 7.33 21.79 4.32
N SER A 32 6.72 22.56 5.23
CA SER A 32 6.96 22.44 6.67
C SER A 32 6.44 21.14 7.30
N LYS A 33 5.55 20.40 6.60
CA LYS A 33 5.00 19.10 7.03
C LYS A 33 5.77 17.90 6.44
N VAL A 34 6.77 18.15 5.61
CA VAL A 34 7.56 17.11 4.94
C VAL A 34 8.89 16.94 5.63
N GLN A 35 9.25 15.70 5.94
CA GLN A 35 10.56 15.32 6.41
C GLN A 35 11.23 14.44 5.35
N SER A 36 12.50 14.72 5.04
CA SER A 36 13.28 13.87 4.15
C SER A 36 13.97 12.78 4.96
N LYS A 37 13.73 11.51 4.61
CA LYS A 37 14.46 10.37 5.18
C LYS A 37 15.78 10.16 4.43
N ASP A 38 15.78 10.34 3.10
CA ASP A 38 16.95 10.26 2.20
C ASP A 38 16.63 11.04 0.91
N LEU A 39 17.54 11.06 -0.06
CA LEU A 39 17.33 11.75 -1.34
C LEU A 39 16.13 11.14 -2.10
N GLY A 40 15.03 11.91 -2.16
CA GLY A 40 13.78 11.50 -2.81
C GLY A 40 12.91 10.57 -1.97
N ASP A 41 13.25 10.31 -0.72
CA ASP A 41 12.46 9.54 0.24
C ASP A 41 11.92 10.49 1.31
N PHE A 42 10.60 10.60 1.39
CA PHE A 42 9.89 11.56 2.22
C PHE A 42 8.91 10.86 3.16
N VAL A 43 8.67 11.49 4.30
CA VAL A 43 7.59 11.14 5.22
C VAL A 43 6.86 12.41 5.62
N THR A 44 5.58 12.30 5.83
CA THR A 44 4.76 13.38 6.36
C THR A 44 4.14 12.98 7.70
N ASN A 45 3.62 13.95 8.45
CA ASN A 45 2.85 13.63 9.65
C ASN A 45 1.64 12.76 9.32
N THR A 46 1.10 12.87 8.10
CA THR A 46 -0.02 12.07 7.63
C THR A 46 0.33 10.59 7.54
N ASP A 47 1.54 10.24 7.10
CA ASP A 47 2.02 8.84 7.08
C ASP A 47 2.02 8.25 8.49
N LEU A 48 2.64 8.95 9.44
CA LEU A 48 2.74 8.52 10.84
C LEU A 48 1.35 8.37 11.52
N GLU A 49 0.47 9.32 11.31
CA GLU A 49 -0.89 9.30 11.88
C GLU A 49 -1.73 8.19 11.23
N THR A 50 -1.61 7.99 9.92
CA THR A 50 -2.27 6.91 9.17
C THR A 50 -1.82 5.55 9.69
N GLU A 51 -0.50 5.34 9.87
CA GLU A 51 0.04 4.10 10.43
C GLU A 51 -0.50 3.84 11.83
N ASN A 52 -0.55 4.85 12.70
CA ASN A 52 -1.09 4.72 14.04
C ASN A 52 -2.57 4.30 14.03
N ILE A 53 -3.39 4.86 13.14
CA ILE A 53 -4.81 4.46 13.01
C ILE A 53 -4.89 2.99 12.58
N LEU A 54 -4.12 2.58 11.58
CA LEU A 54 -4.08 1.20 11.09
C LEU A 54 -3.66 0.23 12.19
N LEU A 55 -2.55 0.51 12.88
CA LEU A 55 -2.04 -0.32 13.97
C LEU A 55 -3.04 -0.46 15.11
N ASN A 56 -3.72 0.62 15.49
CA ASN A 56 -4.72 0.59 16.56
C ASN A 56 -5.90 -0.34 16.24
N ILE A 57 -6.34 -0.38 14.98
CA ILE A 57 -7.43 -1.26 14.55
C ILE A 57 -6.93 -2.69 14.38
N LEU A 58 -5.81 -2.88 13.70
CA LEU A 58 -5.30 -4.20 13.37
C LEU A 58 -4.81 -4.97 14.60
N LYS A 59 -4.12 -4.32 15.55
CA LYS A 59 -3.70 -4.96 16.81
C LYS A 59 -4.86 -5.41 17.69
N LYS A 60 -6.03 -4.75 17.63
CA LYS A 60 -7.23 -5.22 18.33
C LYS A 60 -7.79 -6.51 17.73
N ASN A 61 -7.69 -6.65 16.40
CA ASN A 61 -8.22 -7.82 15.69
C ASN A 61 -7.18 -8.98 15.62
N PHE A 62 -5.89 -8.64 15.59
CA PHE A 62 -4.78 -9.60 15.45
C PHE A 62 -3.71 -9.34 16.54
N PRO A 63 -4.04 -9.51 17.84
CA PRO A 63 -3.16 -9.09 18.94
C PRO A 63 -1.86 -9.90 19.04
N ASN A 64 -1.81 -11.08 18.46
CA ASN A 64 -0.66 -11.98 18.53
C ASN A 64 0.20 -11.96 17.24
N SER A 65 -0.21 -11.27 16.20
CA SER A 65 0.53 -11.20 14.95
C SER A 65 1.78 -10.33 15.09
N SER A 66 2.80 -10.62 14.29
CA SER A 66 3.92 -9.73 14.06
C SER A 66 3.48 -8.57 13.18
N TYR A 67 4.15 -7.43 13.29
CA TYR A 67 3.87 -6.25 12.46
C TYR A 67 5.17 -5.75 11.86
N LEU A 68 5.16 -5.56 10.55
CA LEU A 68 6.22 -4.91 9.78
C LEU A 68 5.60 -3.67 9.13
N THR A 69 6.07 -2.50 9.52
CA THR A 69 5.56 -1.21 9.09
C THR A 69 6.68 -0.37 8.50
N GLU A 70 6.34 0.66 7.75
CA GLU A 70 7.33 1.52 7.12
C GLU A 70 7.87 2.57 8.09
N GLU A 71 7.01 3.09 8.97
CA GLU A 71 7.30 4.26 9.80
C GLU A 71 7.74 3.92 11.24
N SER A 72 7.44 2.70 11.71
CA SER A 72 7.72 2.27 13.08
C SER A 72 8.61 1.05 13.12
N ASP A 73 9.25 0.83 14.26
CA ASP A 73 10.02 -0.39 14.51
C ASP A 73 9.14 -1.64 14.42
N PRO A 74 9.65 -2.73 13.82
CA PRO A 74 8.93 -3.98 13.70
C PRO A 74 8.53 -4.55 15.06
N PHE A 75 7.26 -4.93 15.21
CA PHE A 75 6.78 -5.67 16.36
C PHE A 75 6.79 -7.17 16.07
N LYS A 76 7.44 -7.96 16.92
CA LYS A 76 7.55 -9.41 16.76
C LYS A 76 6.48 -10.13 17.58
N GLY A 77 5.63 -10.88 16.91
CA GLY A 77 4.58 -11.73 17.50
C GLY A 77 4.78 -13.20 17.14
N ASN A 78 3.73 -13.83 16.61
CA ASN A 78 3.72 -15.22 16.14
C ASN A 78 4.24 -15.37 14.69
N ASP A 79 3.93 -16.53 14.06
CA ASP A 79 4.31 -16.84 12.67
C ASP A 79 3.49 -16.09 11.60
N GLU A 80 2.50 -15.29 12.00
CA GLU A 80 1.78 -14.39 11.12
C GLU A 80 2.39 -12.99 11.18
N THR A 81 2.68 -12.41 10.03
CA THR A 81 3.14 -11.04 9.93
C THR A 81 2.15 -10.22 9.13
N ILE A 82 1.70 -9.11 9.69
CA ILE A 82 0.94 -8.09 8.97
C ILE A 82 1.93 -7.01 8.53
N VAL A 83 2.00 -6.81 7.21
CA VAL A 83 2.85 -5.79 6.59
C VAL A 83 1.97 -4.61 6.24
N ILE A 84 2.42 -3.41 6.57
CA ILE A 84 1.67 -2.15 6.39
C ILE A 84 2.59 -1.12 5.75
N ASP A 85 2.09 -0.51 4.68
CA ASP A 85 2.60 0.76 4.16
C ASP A 85 1.44 1.76 4.24
N PRO A 86 1.56 2.80 5.07
CA PRO A 86 0.47 3.74 5.33
C PRO A 86 0.15 4.61 4.11
N ILE A 87 1.14 5.01 3.33
CA ILE A 87 0.96 5.79 2.09
C ILE A 87 2.02 5.38 1.06
N ASP A 88 1.79 4.24 0.37
CA ASP A 88 2.57 3.95 -0.83
C ASP A 88 2.40 5.11 -1.84
N GLY A 89 3.53 5.70 -2.21
CA GLY A 89 3.54 6.88 -3.05
C GLY A 89 3.51 8.21 -2.30
N THR A 90 4.19 8.34 -1.16
CA THR A 90 4.29 9.59 -0.37
C THR A 90 4.70 10.79 -1.23
N SER A 91 5.62 10.61 -2.17
CA SER A 91 5.98 11.67 -3.13
C SER A 91 4.79 12.12 -3.98
N ASN A 92 3.94 11.21 -4.42
CA ASN A 92 2.71 11.54 -5.16
C ASN A 92 1.72 12.28 -4.26
N PHE A 93 1.57 11.81 -3.02
CA PHE A 93 0.71 12.47 -2.03
C PHE A 93 1.11 13.92 -1.80
N ILE A 94 2.41 14.19 -1.58
CA ILE A 94 2.96 15.54 -1.39
C ILE A 94 2.63 16.44 -2.59
N HIS A 95 2.72 15.92 -3.80
CA HIS A 95 2.49 16.68 -5.02
C HIS A 95 1.03 16.69 -5.51
N GLY A 96 0.09 16.11 -4.74
CA GLY A 96 -1.32 16.06 -5.13
C GLY A 96 -1.60 15.16 -6.33
N ILE A 97 -0.74 14.17 -6.60
CA ILE A 97 -0.94 13.17 -7.65
C ILE A 97 -1.72 12.00 -7.05
N PRO A 98 -2.92 11.65 -7.58
CA PRO A 98 -3.82 10.67 -6.95
C PRO A 98 -3.40 9.21 -7.15
N SER A 99 -2.13 8.94 -7.43
CA SER A 99 -1.56 7.60 -7.53
C SER A 99 -0.88 7.23 -6.21
N ILE A 100 -1.71 6.92 -5.23
CA ILE A 100 -1.32 6.59 -3.86
C ILE A 100 -2.15 5.41 -3.35
N GLY A 101 -1.69 4.73 -2.31
CA GLY A 101 -2.45 3.65 -1.70
C GLY A 101 -2.05 3.34 -0.27
N ILE A 102 -3.02 2.88 0.53
CA ILE A 102 -2.76 2.17 1.79
C ILE A 102 -2.57 0.71 1.43
N VAL A 103 -1.44 0.13 1.81
CA VAL A 103 -1.14 -1.28 1.54
C VAL A 103 -1.16 -2.06 2.85
N ILE A 104 -1.92 -3.16 2.88
CA ILE A 104 -1.93 -4.10 4.01
C ILE A 104 -1.84 -5.51 3.45
N ALA A 105 -0.88 -6.29 3.92
CA ALA A 105 -0.75 -7.69 3.52
C ALA A 105 -0.56 -8.60 4.74
N ARG A 106 -1.04 -9.85 4.63
CA ARG A 106 -0.74 -10.90 5.58
C ARG A 106 0.27 -11.89 4.97
N VAL A 107 1.35 -12.08 5.70
CA VAL A 107 2.33 -13.13 5.43
C VAL A 107 2.15 -14.24 6.47
N HIS A 108 1.98 -15.46 6.02
CA HIS A 108 1.93 -16.66 6.87
C HIS A 108 2.88 -17.71 6.30
N LYS A 109 3.81 -18.20 7.10
CA LYS A 109 4.84 -19.16 6.69
C LYS A 109 5.58 -18.75 5.41
N GLU A 110 6.05 -17.50 5.39
CA GLU A 110 6.79 -16.89 4.28
C GLU A 110 6.00 -16.68 2.97
N GLU A 111 4.68 -16.94 2.99
CA GLU A 111 3.80 -16.71 1.83
C GLU A 111 2.82 -15.58 2.08
N ILE A 112 2.62 -14.70 1.11
CA ILE A 112 1.55 -13.71 1.14
C ILE A 112 0.23 -14.44 0.88
N THR A 113 -0.69 -14.39 1.85
CA THR A 113 -1.98 -15.10 1.76
C THR A 113 -3.15 -14.18 1.43
N ASP A 114 -3.10 -12.97 1.90
CA ASP A 114 -4.12 -11.95 1.68
C ASP A 114 -3.46 -10.59 1.54
N GLY A 115 -4.04 -9.72 0.75
CA GLY A 115 -3.57 -8.35 0.60
C GLY A 115 -4.64 -7.41 0.09
N ILE A 116 -4.52 -6.15 0.46
CA ILE A 116 -5.30 -5.06 -0.07
C ILE A 116 -4.41 -3.89 -0.46
N ILE A 117 -4.86 -3.12 -1.44
CA ILE A 117 -4.40 -1.77 -1.74
C ILE A 117 -5.65 -0.90 -1.82
N PHE A 118 -5.74 0.12 -0.99
CA PHE A 118 -6.86 1.05 -0.98
C PHE A 118 -6.41 2.46 -1.35
N ASN A 119 -6.91 2.97 -2.47
CA ASN A 119 -6.72 4.38 -2.82
C ASN A 119 -7.91 5.20 -2.29
N PRO A 120 -7.72 6.03 -1.25
CA PRO A 120 -8.82 6.79 -0.66
C PRO A 120 -9.31 7.93 -1.53
N VAL A 121 -8.49 8.42 -2.50
CA VAL A 121 -8.85 9.53 -3.38
C VAL A 121 -9.82 9.07 -4.47
N SER A 122 -9.53 7.93 -5.12
CA SER A 122 -10.39 7.33 -6.15
C SER A 122 -11.46 6.40 -5.59
N ASP A 123 -11.41 6.05 -4.29
CA ASP A 123 -12.25 5.03 -3.63
C ASP A 123 -12.15 3.65 -4.29
N GLU A 124 -10.94 3.29 -4.71
CA GLU A 124 -10.64 1.99 -5.31
C GLU A 124 -10.00 1.08 -4.28
N LEU A 125 -10.62 -0.07 -4.04
CA LEU A 125 -10.10 -1.12 -3.19
C LEU A 125 -9.71 -2.32 -4.06
N PHE A 126 -8.43 -2.53 -4.23
CA PHE A 126 -7.86 -3.75 -4.78
C PHE A 126 -7.65 -4.75 -3.65
N PHE A 127 -8.03 -6.01 -3.86
CA PHE A 127 -7.77 -7.06 -2.88
C PHE A 127 -7.57 -8.40 -3.55
N ALA A 128 -6.78 -9.24 -2.90
CA ALA A 128 -6.58 -10.63 -3.32
C ALA A 128 -6.46 -11.54 -2.10
N THR A 129 -6.88 -12.78 -2.27
CA THR A 129 -6.62 -13.89 -1.35
C THR A 129 -6.00 -15.01 -2.17
N LYS A 130 -4.96 -15.66 -1.64
CA LYS A 130 -4.27 -16.78 -2.30
C LYS A 130 -5.29 -17.81 -2.81
N ASP A 131 -5.12 -18.23 -4.05
CA ASP A 131 -5.95 -19.20 -4.77
C ASP A 131 -7.42 -18.79 -5.02
N LYS A 132 -7.82 -17.55 -4.63
CA LYS A 132 -9.20 -17.05 -4.84
C LYS A 132 -9.30 -15.96 -5.90
N GLY A 133 -8.15 -15.48 -6.39
CA GLY A 133 -8.07 -14.44 -7.39
C GLY A 133 -8.01 -13.02 -6.80
N ALA A 134 -8.03 -12.01 -7.69
CA ALA A 134 -7.93 -10.61 -7.36
C ALA A 134 -9.17 -9.84 -7.82
N TRP A 135 -9.45 -8.73 -7.14
CA TRP A 135 -10.66 -7.92 -7.32
C TRP A 135 -10.33 -6.44 -7.18
N CYS A 136 -11.05 -5.61 -7.90
CA CYS A 136 -11.13 -4.18 -7.65
C CYS A 136 -12.58 -3.84 -7.28
N ASN A 137 -12.81 -3.38 -6.06
CA ASN A 137 -14.14 -3.19 -5.50
C ASN A 137 -15.01 -4.47 -5.64
N ASN A 138 -15.96 -4.47 -6.57
CA ASN A 138 -16.85 -5.62 -6.80
C ASN A 138 -16.51 -6.39 -8.10
N GLU A 139 -15.51 -5.94 -8.87
CA GLU A 139 -15.15 -6.50 -10.15
C GLU A 139 -13.95 -7.43 -10.04
N LYS A 140 -14.07 -8.63 -10.59
CA LYS A 140 -12.96 -9.58 -10.64
C LYS A 140 -11.93 -9.13 -11.66
N LEU A 141 -10.69 -9.07 -11.25
CA LEU A 141 -9.58 -8.72 -12.12
C LEU A 141 -9.09 -9.94 -12.91
N MET A 142 -8.77 -9.70 -14.16
CA MET A 142 -8.21 -10.71 -15.06
C MET A 142 -6.99 -10.09 -15.77
N VAL A 143 -5.95 -10.88 -15.93
CA VAL A 143 -4.80 -10.47 -16.73
C VAL A 143 -5.19 -10.31 -18.21
N SER A 144 -4.52 -9.40 -18.89
CA SER A 144 -4.71 -9.22 -20.34
C SER A 144 -4.43 -10.53 -21.09
N GLN A 145 -5.23 -10.79 -22.14
CA GLN A 145 -5.01 -11.91 -23.06
C GLN A 145 -4.03 -11.56 -24.17
N ASN A 146 -3.48 -10.34 -24.17
CA ASN A 146 -2.49 -9.90 -25.14
C ASN A 146 -1.17 -10.68 -24.95
N LYS A 147 -0.67 -11.28 -26.02
CA LYS A 147 0.57 -12.08 -26.03
C LYS A 147 1.73 -11.37 -26.72
N GLU A 148 1.44 -10.24 -27.36
CA GLU A 148 2.41 -9.52 -28.18
C GLU A 148 2.87 -8.25 -27.47
N ILE A 149 4.17 -8.10 -27.24
CA ILE A 149 4.74 -6.90 -26.62
C ILE A 149 4.41 -5.65 -27.43
N ALA A 150 4.43 -5.74 -28.75
CA ALA A 150 4.11 -4.62 -29.66
C ALA A 150 2.70 -4.03 -29.45
N ASN A 151 1.77 -4.80 -28.88
CA ASN A 151 0.41 -4.39 -28.59
C ASN A 151 0.17 -4.13 -27.10
N SER A 152 1.24 -4.06 -26.30
CA SER A 152 1.16 -3.89 -24.85
C SER A 152 1.47 -2.47 -24.42
N LEU A 153 0.76 -1.98 -23.42
CA LEU A 153 1.16 -0.79 -22.68
C LEU A 153 2.11 -1.22 -21.55
N ILE A 154 3.30 -0.64 -21.54
CA ILE A 154 4.32 -0.92 -20.53
C ILE A 154 4.48 0.30 -19.65
N GLY A 155 4.24 0.15 -18.35
CA GLY A 155 4.57 1.13 -17.33
C GLY A 155 5.98 0.86 -16.79
N ALA A 156 6.79 1.91 -16.64
CA ALA A 156 8.09 1.82 -16.01
C ALA A 156 8.28 2.96 -15.04
N THR A 157 8.96 2.68 -13.92
CA THR A 157 9.39 3.70 -12.97
C THR A 157 10.90 3.85 -13.04
N ILE A 158 11.39 5.08 -12.86
CA ILE A 158 12.82 5.33 -12.74
C ILE A 158 13.17 5.22 -11.25
N PRO A 159 14.08 4.31 -10.85
CA PRO A 159 14.50 4.22 -9.44
C PRO A 159 15.18 5.52 -8.99
N HIS A 160 15.03 5.84 -7.72
CA HIS A 160 15.77 6.95 -7.11
C HIS A 160 17.28 6.80 -7.32
N ALA A 161 17.98 7.91 -7.44
CA ALA A 161 19.38 8.02 -7.89
C ALA A 161 20.38 7.05 -7.19
N ASN A 162 20.08 6.61 -5.96
CA ASN A 162 20.95 5.72 -5.18
C ASN A 162 20.62 4.22 -5.36
N ARG A 163 19.53 3.84 -6.06
CA ARG A 163 19.08 2.44 -6.19
C ARG A 163 19.27 1.83 -7.58
N GLY A 164 20.30 2.23 -8.32
CA GLY A 164 20.67 1.53 -9.57
C GLY A 164 20.43 2.27 -10.87
N TYR A 165 20.35 3.61 -10.85
CA TYR A 165 20.20 4.48 -12.03
C TYR A 165 21.18 4.16 -13.16
N LYS A 166 22.42 3.71 -12.84
CA LYS A 166 23.45 3.36 -13.83
C LYS A 166 23.06 2.18 -14.74
N ASN A 167 22.14 1.33 -14.33
CA ASN A 167 21.72 0.16 -15.12
C ASN A 167 20.49 0.43 -15.99
N TYR A 168 19.69 1.44 -15.67
CA TYR A 168 18.49 1.79 -16.45
C TYR A 168 18.83 2.43 -17.80
N LEU A 169 19.86 3.28 -17.83
CA LEU A 169 20.31 3.96 -19.06
C LEU A 169 20.98 3.01 -20.09
N LYS A 170 21.16 1.72 -19.75
CA LYS A 170 21.69 0.71 -20.69
C LYS A 170 20.58 -0.04 -21.44
N LEU A 171 19.33 0.22 -21.15
CA LEU A 171 18.16 -0.40 -21.81
C LEU A 171 17.55 0.48 -22.90
N THR A 172 18.05 1.70 -23.09
CA THR A 172 17.73 2.62 -24.18
C THR A 172 18.88 2.71 -25.18
#